data_c6a36f97ef9cd865e5c1ea4f91fd6dff
#
_entry.id   c6a36f97ef9cd865e5c1ea4f91fd6dff
#
_cell.length_a   1.000
_cell.length_b   1.000
_cell.length_c   1.000
_cell.angle_alpha   90.00
_cell.angle_beta   90.00
_cell.angle_gamma   90.00
#
_symmetry.space_group_name_H-M   'P 1'
#
loop_
_entity.id
_entity.type
_entity.pdbx_description
1 polymer ?
#
loop_
_entity_poly.entity_id
_entity_poly.type
_entity_poly.pdbx_seq_one_letter_code
_entity_poly.pdbx_strand_id
1 'polypeptide(L)' 'MPSSTFFRLPEEKRRRLLDAAWEEFSRVSFAEVSINQIIHAANISRGSFYQYFTDKEDLTMYM' A
#
# COMPACT_ATOMS: atom_id res chain seq x y z
N MET A 1 -5.74 10.19 -2.55
CA MET A 1 -4.57 10.66 -1.78
C MET A 1 -4.45 9.89 -0.49
N PRO A 2 -3.23 9.53 -0.07
CA PRO A 2 -3.06 8.88 1.23
C PRO A 2 -3.47 9.82 2.36
N SER A 3 -3.81 9.23 3.48
CA SER A 3 -4.21 10.01 4.65
C SER A 3 -2.99 10.65 5.32
N SER A 4 -3.24 11.62 6.21
CA SER A 4 -2.16 12.22 6.99
C SER A 4 -1.47 11.17 7.86
N THR A 5 -2.20 10.14 8.28
CA THR A 5 -1.62 9.05 9.06
C THR A 5 -0.48 8.37 8.30
N PHE A 6 -0.67 8.16 6.99
CA PHE A 6 0.37 7.57 6.16
C PHE A 6 1.63 8.44 6.15
N PHE A 7 1.45 9.75 5.98
CA PHE A 7 2.59 10.66 5.90
C PHE A 7 3.32 10.83 7.24
N ARG A 8 2.66 10.49 8.34
CA ARG A 8 3.27 10.55 9.66
C ARG A 8 4.07 9.30 10.02
N LEU A 9 3.97 8.26 9.20
CA LEU A 9 4.73 7.04 9.46
C LEU A 9 6.22 7.32 9.33
N PRO A 10 7.06 6.59 10.09
CA PRO A 10 8.50 6.62 9.85
C PRO A 10 8.78 6.26 8.40
N GLU A 11 9.82 6.87 7.83
CA GLU A 11 10.16 6.66 6.43
C GLU A 11 10.33 5.18 6.10
N GLU A 12 10.93 4.42 7.01
CA GLU A 12 11.14 3.00 6.81
C GLU A 12 9.84 2.24 6.58
N LYS A 13 8.82 2.57 7.37
CA LYS A 13 7.52 1.90 7.24
C LYS A 13 6.82 2.31 5.96
N ARG A 14 6.90 3.60 5.59
CA ARG A 14 6.32 4.05 4.34
C ARG A 14 6.97 3.36 3.15
N ARG A 15 8.30 3.29 3.19
CA ARG A 15 9.06 2.65 2.11
C ARG A 15 8.71 1.17 1.99
N ARG A 16 8.57 0.47 3.12
CA ARG A 16 8.22 -0.94 3.10
C ARG A 16 6.88 -1.17 2.42
N LEU A 17 5.90 -0.33 2.73
CA LEU A 17 4.59 -0.44 2.11
C LEU A 17 4.65 -0.14 0.63
N LEU A 18 5.35 0.92 0.24
CA LEU A 18 5.45 1.30 -1.17
C LEU A 18 6.24 0.29 -1.97
N ASP A 19 7.30 -0.28 -1.39
CA ASP A 19 8.07 -1.33 -2.07
C ASP A 19 7.21 -2.56 -2.29
N ALA A 20 6.42 -2.94 -1.30
CA ALA A 20 5.51 -4.07 -1.44
C ALA A 20 4.47 -3.82 -2.54
N ALA A 21 3.95 -2.60 -2.60
CA ALA A 21 2.99 -2.22 -3.62
C ALA A 21 3.61 -2.25 -5.02
N TRP A 22 4.83 -1.69 -5.16
CA TRP A 22 5.54 -1.71 -6.44
C TRP A 22 5.76 -3.14 -6.92
N GLU A 23 6.17 -4.01 -6.02
CA GLU A 23 6.41 -5.40 -6.38
C GLU A 23 5.13 -6.06 -6.88
N GLU A 24 4.02 -5.80 -6.21
CA GLU A 24 2.74 -6.37 -6.63
C GLU A 24 2.31 -5.79 -7.99
N PHE A 25 2.43 -4.48 -8.18
CA PHE A 25 2.08 -3.85 -9.45
C PHE A 25 2.96 -4.31 -10.60
N SER A 26 4.19 -4.70 -10.31
CA SER A 26 5.10 -5.21 -11.33
C SER A 26 4.78 -6.64 -11.72
N ARG A 27 4.14 -7.39 -10.83
CA ARG A 27 3.89 -8.82 -11.02
C ARG A 27 2.60 -9.10 -11.77
N VAL A 28 1.56 -8.30 -11.53
CA VAL A 28 0.24 -8.54 -12.11
C VAL A 28 -0.37 -7.25 -12.63
N SER A 29 -1.42 -7.38 -13.46
CA SER A 29 -2.14 -6.22 -13.95
C SER A 29 -2.91 -5.55 -12.81
N PHE A 30 -3.32 -4.29 -13.03
CA PHE A 30 -4.05 -3.55 -12.01
C PHE A 30 -5.29 -4.30 -11.52
N ALA A 31 -6.02 -4.92 -12.43
CA ALA A 31 -7.24 -5.65 -12.06
C ALA A 31 -6.95 -6.81 -11.12
N GLU A 32 -5.74 -7.35 -11.18
CA GLU A 32 -5.36 -8.51 -10.39
C GLU A 32 -4.55 -8.15 -9.15
N VAL A 33 -4.21 -6.88 -8.97
CA VAL A 33 -3.47 -6.45 -7.79
C VAL A 33 -4.27 -6.78 -6.53
N SER A 34 -3.61 -7.41 -5.57
CA SER A 34 -4.24 -7.87 -4.33
C SER A 34 -3.73 -7.06 -3.14
N ILE A 35 -4.65 -6.39 -2.45
CA ILE A 35 -4.31 -5.68 -1.21
C ILE A 35 -3.76 -6.67 -0.18
N ASN A 36 -4.31 -7.90 -0.13
CA ASN A 36 -3.83 -8.91 0.81
C ASN A 36 -2.36 -9.24 0.58
N GLN A 37 -1.93 -9.34 -0.67
CA GLN A 37 -0.53 -9.60 -0.96
C GLN A 37 0.35 -8.44 -0.52
N ILE A 38 -0.11 -7.22 -0.76
CA ILE A 38 0.64 -6.03 -0.38
C ILE A 38 0.82 -5.94 1.14
N ILE A 39 -0.26 -6.11 1.91
CA ILE A 39 -0.17 -5.99 3.35
C ILE A 39 0.67 -7.12 3.95
N HIS A 40 0.61 -8.31 3.37
CA HIS A 40 1.45 -9.42 3.80
C HIS A 40 2.93 -9.10 3.59
N ALA A 41 3.27 -8.63 2.41
CA ALA A 41 4.66 -8.29 2.09
C ALA A 41 5.16 -7.12 2.94
N ALA A 42 4.29 -6.16 3.24
CA ALA A 42 4.64 -5.00 4.04
C ALA A 42 4.58 -5.29 5.54
N ASN A 43 4.04 -6.44 5.92
CA ASN A 43 3.90 -6.85 7.32
C ASN A 43 3.03 -5.87 8.12
N ILE A 44 1.90 -5.47 7.55
CA ILE A 44 0.93 -4.61 8.21
C ILE A 44 -0.43 -5.29 8.23
N SER A 45 -1.33 -4.81 9.10
CA SER A 45 -2.68 -5.34 9.16
C SER A 45 -3.54 -4.69 8.07
N ARG A 46 -4.64 -5.37 7.72
CA ARG A 46 -5.58 -4.82 6.76
C ARG A 46 -6.19 -3.51 7.27
N GLY A 47 -6.47 -3.44 8.56
CA GLY A 47 -6.98 -2.20 9.16
C GLY A 47 -6.00 -1.05 9.01
N SER A 48 -4.72 -1.31 9.18
CA SER A 48 -3.69 -0.28 8.98
C SER A 48 -3.68 0.23 7.56
N PHE A 49 -3.78 -0.68 6.59
CA PHE A 49 -3.80 -0.27 5.18
C PHE A 49 -4.94 0.73 4.93
N TYR A 50 -6.13 0.42 5.43
CA TYR A 50 -7.29 1.28 5.20
C TYR A 50 -7.26 2.57 6.02
N GLN A 51 -6.37 2.67 6.99
CA GLN A 51 -6.08 3.95 7.63
C GLN A 51 -5.23 4.85 6.74
N TYR A 52 -4.47 4.26 5.83
CA TYR A 52 -3.55 5.01 4.95
C TYR A 52 -4.17 5.32 3.60
N PHE A 53 -4.86 4.37 3.00
CA PHE A 53 -5.47 4.50 1.67
C PHE A 53 -6.91 4.03 1.72
N THR A 54 -7.77 4.72 0.98
CA THR A 54 -9.20 4.38 0.94
C THR A 54 -9.43 3.04 0.26
N ASP A 55 -8.70 2.80 -0.84
CA ASP A 55 -8.86 1.60 -1.62
C ASP A 55 -7.63 1.42 -2.52
N LYS A 56 -7.70 0.42 -3.39
CA LYS A 56 -6.62 0.09 -4.30
C LYS A 56 -6.36 1.24 -5.28
N GLU A 57 -7.42 1.88 -5.74
CA GLU A 57 -7.31 3.00 -6.67
C GLU A 57 -6.57 4.17 -6.04
N ASP A 58 -6.86 4.45 -4.78
CA ASP A 58 -6.20 5.53 -4.04
C ASP A 58 -4.69 5.29 -3.97
N LEU A 59 -4.30 4.08 -3.67
CA LEU A 59 -2.88 3.70 -3.65
C LEU A 59 -2.25 3.89 -5.02
N THR A 60 -2.92 3.43 -6.06
CA THR A 60 -2.42 3.51 -7.43
C THR A 60 -2.19 4.96 -7.85
N MET A 61 -3.11 5.84 -7.50
CA MET A 61 -2.99 7.25 -7.86
C MET A 61 -1.82 7.93 -7.16
N TYR A 62 -1.48 7.47 -5.96
CA TYR A 62 -0.33 8.01 -5.24
C TYR A 62 0.98 7.58 -5.90
N MET A 63 1.00 6.37 -6.40
CA MET A 63 2.21 5.81 -7.01
C MET A 63 2.32 6.24 -8.46
#